data_08c96df1e52c6a92c268651926de1de6
#
_entry.id   08c96df1e52c6a92c268651926de1de6
#
_cell.length_a   1.000
_cell.length_b   1.000
_cell.length_c   1.000
_cell.angle_alpha   90.00
_cell.angle_beta   90.00
_cell.angle_gamma   90.00
#
_symmetry.space_group_name_H-M   'P 1'
#
loop_
_entity.id
_entity.type
_entity.pdbx_description
1 polymer ?
#
loop_
_entity_poly.entity_id
_entity_poly.type
_entity_poly.pdbx_seq_one_letter_code
_entity_poly.pdbx_strand_id
1 'polypeptide(L)'
;PAEIQDTLISVLSDKVLHVPEFEGEDGVLHARSGFNIIATANTRDRGVHDMSAALRRRFNFETVRPIADATFELELVLKQAKKLLDECHAEAELNADAVRVLVETFHELRNGRTKEGTVVEKPSSVMSTAEAVSVVMSAGIDAAHFGDGKVTGQHLGRQLTGAVLKDDTDDAKKVRQYFDVVVKARATKDGHWKDFYTARDLLKS
;
A
#
# COMPACT_ATOMS: atom_id res chain seq x y z
N PRO A 1 -13.60 18.06 -4.97
CA PRO A 1 -13.81 19.34 -5.64
C PRO A 1 -13.26 20.48 -4.80
N ALA A 2 -12.76 21.58 -5.43
CA ALA A 2 -12.19 22.71 -4.72
C ALA A 2 -13.23 23.38 -3.79
N GLU A 3 -14.46 23.45 -4.23
CA GLU A 3 -15.60 24.04 -3.48
C GLU A 3 -15.81 23.36 -2.11
N ILE A 4 -15.68 22.03 -2.05
CA ILE A 4 -15.78 21.32 -0.75
C ILE A 4 -14.55 21.57 0.12
N GLN A 5 -13.37 21.71 -0.49
CA GLN A 5 -12.15 22.04 0.24
C GLN A 5 -12.22 23.42 0.88
N ASP A 6 -12.83 24.38 0.18
CA ASP A 6 -12.93 25.76 0.67
C ASP A 6 -13.87 25.90 1.86
N THR A 7 -14.86 25.01 2.01
CA THR A 7 -15.69 24.92 3.23
C THR A 7 -14.85 24.69 4.50
N LEU A 8 -13.73 23.93 4.37
CA LEU A 8 -12.82 23.70 5.49
C LEU A 8 -12.08 24.98 5.95
N ILE A 9 -12.03 26.01 5.13
CA ILE A 9 -11.34 27.28 5.46
C ILE A 9 -12.01 27.93 6.68
N SER A 10 -13.34 28.05 6.67
CA SER A 10 -14.11 28.62 7.78
C SER A 10 -13.95 27.77 9.06
N VAL A 11 -14.01 26.45 8.92
CA VAL A 11 -13.87 25.52 10.06
C VAL A 11 -12.49 25.64 10.69
N LEU A 12 -11.44 25.75 9.89
CA LEU A 12 -10.06 25.86 10.36
C LEU A 12 -9.75 27.25 10.96
N SER A 13 -10.29 28.33 10.38
CA SER A 13 -10.02 29.69 10.79
C SER A 13 -10.94 30.14 11.94
N ASP A 14 -12.24 30.05 11.69
CA ASP A 14 -13.26 30.68 12.53
C ASP A 14 -13.94 29.67 13.45
N LYS A 15 -13.62 28.38 13.28
CA LYS A 15 -14.22 27.27 14.02
C LYS A 15 -15.75 27.18 13.80
N VAL A 16 -16.19 27.54 12.60
CA VAL A 16 -17.61 27.59 12.22
C VAL A 16 -17.82 26.79 10.94
N LEU A 17 -18.85 25.96 10.93
CA LEU A 17 -19.34 25.26 9.76
C LEU A 17 -20.74 25.80 9.42
N HIS A 18 -20.92 26.32 8.23
CA HIS A 18 -22.22 26.67 7.70
C HIS A 18 -22.85 25.47 7.00
N VAL A 19 -24.07 25.14 7.37
CA VAL A 19 -24.87 24.05 6.81
C VAL A 19 -26.03 24.69 6.03
N PRO A 20 -25.92 24.81 4.69
CA PRO A 20 -26.88 25.57 3.88
C PRO A 20 -28.31 25.01 3.90
N GLU A 21 -28.47 23.72 4.30
CA GLU A 21 -29.74 23.04 4.36
C GLU A 21 -30.61 23.48 5.57
N PHE A 22 -30.02 24.19 6.53
CA PHE A 22 -30.72 24.70 7.70
C PHE A 22 -30.80 26.23 7.68
N GLU A 23 -31.92 26.75 8.05
CA GLU A 23 -32.16 28.20 8.12
C GLU A 23 -31.90 28.76 9.56
N GLY A 24 -31.48 30.03 9.64
CA GLY A 24 -31.28 30.71 10.91
C GLY A 24 -30.09 30.22 11.72
N GLU A 25 -30.22 30.23 13.03
CA GLU A 25 -29.15 29.86 13.98
C GLU A 25 -28.76 28.37 13.85
N ASP A 26 -29.70 27.50 13.47
CA ASP A 26 -29.47 26.05 13.30
C ASP A 26 -28.57 25.77 12.11
N GLY A 27 -28.44 26.71 11.15
CA GLY A 27 -27.51 26.59 10.01
C GLY A 27 -26.06 26.88 10.32
N VAL A 28 -25.71 27.16 11.59
CA VAL A 28 -24.35 27.51 12.00
C VAL A 28 -23.88 26.61 13.13
N LEU A 29 -22.90 25.77 12.84
CA LEU A 29 -22.31 24.88 13.85
C LEU A 29 -20.97 25.45 14.33
N HIS A 30 -20.84 25.64 15.63
CA HIS A 30 -19.61 26.08 16.28
C HIS A 30 -18.80 24.88 16.77
N ALA A 31 -17.50 24.86 16.49
CA ALA A 31 -16.63 23.82 17.01
C ALA A 31 -16.44 23.94 18.51
N ARG A 32 -16.37 22.81 19.20
CA ARG A 32 -16.09 22.78 20.65
C ARG A 32 -14.63 23.17 20.91
N SER A 33 -14.37 23.66 22.13
CA SER A 33 -13.00 23.93 22.59
C SER A 33 -12.11 22.70 22.42
N GLY A 34 -10.90 22.91 21.90
CA GLY A 34 -9.94 21.83 21.60
C GLY A 34 -10.17 21.11 20.26
N PHE A 35 -11.17 21.49 19.47
CA PHE A 35 -11.38 20.92 18.13
C PHE A 35 -10.16 21.16 17.23
N ASN A 36 -9.72 20.09 16.57
CA ASN A 36 -8.63 20.11 15.60
C ASN A 36 -8.94 19.17 14.42
N ILE A 37 -8.27 19.37 13.29
CA ILE A 37 -8.41 18.54 12.09
C ILE A 37 -7.05 17.93 11.77
N ILE A 38 -7.02 16.62 11.60
CA ILE A 38 -5.90 15.88 11.02
C ILE A 38 -6.39 15.33 9.68
N ALA A 39 -5.67 15.66 8.62
CA ALA A 39 -5.99 15.20 7.28
C ALA A 39 -4.82 14.39 6.71
N THR A 40 -5.14 13.37 5.91
CA THR A 40 -4.16 12.61 5.14
C THR A 40 -4.40 12.83 3.67
N ALA A 41 -3.34 12.94 2.90
CA ALA A 41 -3.40 13.08 1.45
C ALA A 41 -2.31 12.25 0.80
N ASN A 42 -2.64 11.59 -0.31
CA ASN A 42 -1.65 10.94 -1.15
C ASN A 42 -1.22 11.92 -2.24
N THR A 43 0.00 12.42 -2.15
CA THR A 43 0.53 13.43 -3.09
C THR A 43 0.91 12.84 -4.46
N ARG A 44 0.87 11.51 -4.63
CA ARG A 44 1.26 10.82 -5.86
C ARG A 44 0.06 10.38 -6.72
N ASP A 45 -1.15 10.42 -6.18
CA ASP A 45 -2.33 10.00 -6.93
C ASP A 45 -2.67 11.00 -8.03
N ARG A 46 -2.76 10.53 -9.26
CA ARG A 46 -3.23 11.32 -10.40
C ARG A 46 -4.72 11.59 -10.22
N GLY A 47 -5.14 12.83 -10.45
CA GLY A 47 -6.55 13.23 -10.32
C GLY A 47 -6.95 13.78 -8.94
N VAL A 48 -6.02 13.91 -8.02
CA VAL A 48 -6.23 14.66 -6.78
C VAL A 48 -6.27 16.15 -7.14
N HIS A 49 -7.34 16.83 -6.77
CA HIS A 49 -7.41 18.28 -6.92
C HIS A 49 -6.37 18.94 -6.02
N ASP A 50 -5.56 19.83 -6.60
CA ASP A 50 -4.60 20.60 -5.83
C ASP A 50 -5.32 21.37 -4.73
N MET A 51 -4.76 21.32 -3.54
CA MET A 51 -5.26 22.09 -2.41
C MET A 51 -5.05 23.58 -2.68
N SER A 52 -6.09 24.40 -2.47
CA SER A 52 -5.97 25.84 -2.63
C SER A 52 -4.87 26.43 -1.74
N ALA A 53 -4.21 27.49 -2.18
CA ALA A 53 -3.18 28.17 -1.39
C ALA A 53 -3.72 28.67 -0.04
N ALA A 54 -5.00 29.05 -0.01
CA ALA A 54 -5.68 29.49 1.21
C ALA A 54 -5.83 28.35 2.21
N LEU A 55 -6.20 27.15 1.75
CA LEU A 55 -6.33 25.97 2.61
C LEU A 55 -4.96 25.47 3.07
N ARG A 56 -3.96 25.46 2.17
CA ARG A 56 -2.60 25.03 2.50
C ARG A 56 -1.98 25.82 3.64
N ARG A 57 -2.24 27.11 3.73
CA ARG A 57 -1.72 27.99 4.81
C ARG A 57 -2.28 27.68 6.19
N ARG A 58 -3.33 26.86 6.28
CA ARG A 58 -4.01 26.50 7.53
C ARG A 58 -3.61 25.14 8.10
N PHE A 59 -2.80 24.40 7.36
CA PHE A 59 -2.26 23.12 7.78
C PHE A 59 -0.75 23.18 7.99
N ASN A 60 -0.27 22.48 9.01
CA ASN A 60 1.12 22.08 9.09
C ASN A 60 1.27 20.75 8.35
N PHE A 61 2.28 20.67 7.49
CA PHE A 61 2.50 19.49 6.67
C PHE A 61 3.63 18.65 7.24
N GLU A 62 3.37 17.34 7.32
CA GLU A 62 4.38 16.34 7.60
C GLU A 62 4.35 15.27 6.51
N THR A 63 5.51 14.90 5.99
CA THR A 63 5.62 13.86 4.97
C THR A 63 5.94 12.53 5.63
N VAL A 64 4.97 11.62 5.63
CA VAL A 64 5.18 10.24 6.08
C VAL A 64 5.87 9.46 4.97
N ARG A 65 7.10 9.04 5.23
CA ARG A 65 7.87 8.22 4.28
C ARG A 65 7.53 6.74 4.46
N PRO A 66 7.67 5.92 3.41
CA PRO A 66 7.61 4.48 3.55
C PRO A 66 8.60 3.96 4.58
N ILE A 67 8.28 2.83 5.20
CA ILE A 67 9.15 2.16 6.18
C ILE A 67 10.48 1.82 5.50
N ALA A 68 11.59 2.25 6.10
CA ALA A 68 12.94 2.01 5.58
C ALA A 68 13.56 0.72 6.12
N ASP A 69 13.16 0.29 7.31
CA ASP A 69 13.62 -0.95 7.94
C ASP A 69 12.78 -2.14 7.45
N ALA A 70 13.39 -2.99 6.63
CA ALA A 70 12.73 -4.16 6.07
C ALA A 70 12.34 -5.21 7.13
N THR A 71 13.09 -5.31 8.23
CA THR A 71 12.77 -6.25 9.32
C THR A 71 11.52 -5.79 10.06
N PHE A 72 11.46 -4.52 10.39
CA PHE A 72 10.28 -3.92 11.01
C PHE A 72 9.06 -4.00 10.09
N GLU A 73 9.24 -3.75 8.78
CA GLU A 73 8.13 -3.86 7.81
C GLU A 73 7.63 -5.31 7.71
N LEU A 74 8.52 -6.30 7.71
CA LEU A 74 8.17 -7.72 7.71
C LEU A 74 7.31 -8.10 8.94
N GLU A 75 7.75 -7.72 10.13
CA GLU A 75 7.01 -7.97 11.36
C GLU A 75 5.61 -7.33 11.33
N LEU A 76 5.54 -6.08 10.85
CA LEU A 76 4.27 -5.37 10.72
C LEU A 76 3.33 -6.04 9.72
N VAL A 77 3.85 -6.45 8.54
CA VAL A 77 3.07 -7.14 7.50
C VAL A 77 2.52 -8.45 8.03
N LEU A 78 3.36 -9.27 8.66
CA LEU A 78 2.94 -10.56 9.27
C LEU A 78 1.85 -10.35 10.33
N LYS A 79 2.05 -9.39 11.24
CA LYS A 79 1.09 -9.07 12.30
C LYS A 79 -0.26 -8.61 11.75
N GLN A 80 -0.25 -7.69 10.78
CA GLN A 80 -1.48 -7.15 10.22
C GLN A 80 -2.21 -8.17 9.35
N ALA A 81 -1.49 -8.91 8.50
CA ALA A 81 -2.09 -9.96 7.68
C ALA A 81 -2.70 -11.07 8.55
N LYS A 82 -2.00 -11.51 9.61
CA LYS A 82 -2.56 -12.50 10.55
C LYS A 82 -3.84 -12.01 11.21
N LYS A 83 -3.85 -10.76 11.69
CA LYS A 83 -5.06 -10.16 12.28
C LYS A 83 -6.24 -10.20 11.30
N LEU A 84 -6.02 -9.80 10.04
CA LEU A 84 -7.07 -9.78 9.02
C LEU A 84 -7.55 -11.20 8.66
N LEU A 85 -6.65 -12.19 8.61
CA LEU A 85 -7.02 -13.59 8.37
C LEU A 85 -7.86 -14.15 9.52
N ASP A 86 -7.51 -13.81 10.78
CA ASP A 86 -8.30 -14.22 11.96
C ASP A 86 -9.70 -13.58 11.94
N GLU A 87 -9.83 -12.31 11.55
CA GLU A 87 -11.11 -11.61 11.39
C GLU A 87 -11.98 -12.24 10.28
N CYS A 88 -11.37 -12.80 9.24
CA CYS A 88 -12.05 -13.51 8.15
C CYS A 88 -12.25 -15.00 8.42
N HIS A 89 -11.83 -15.51 9.58
CA HIS A 89 -11.84 -16.94 9.93
C HIS A 89 -11.11 -17.83 8.90
N ALA A 90 -10.07 -17.30 8.27
CA ALA A 90 -9.22 -18.03 7.33
C ALA A 90 -8.01 -18.62 8.07
N GLU A 91 -8.00 -19.96 8.20
CA GLU A 91 -6.91 -20.68 8.85
C GLU A 91 -5.74 -20.84 7.87
N ALA A 92 -4.78 -19.91 7.93
CA ALA A 92 -3.58 -19.95 7.12
C ALA A 92 -2.31 -19.83 7.98
N GLU A 93 -1.32 -20.64 7.66
CA GLU A 93 0.03 -20.58 8.21
C GLU A 93 0.87 -19.64 7.35
N LEU A 94 1.27 -18.50 7.93
CA LEU A 94 2.13 -17.53 7.27
C LEU A 94 3.59 -17.92 7.44
N ASN A 95 4.26 -18.24 6.33
CA ASN A 95 5.70 -18.51 6.33
C ASN A 95 6.48 -17.18 6.27
N ALA A 96 7.18 -16.85 7.36
CA ALA A 96 7.93 -15.61 7.47
C ALA A 96 9.02 -15.46 6.39
N ASP A 97 9.68 -16.54 5.97
CA ASP A 97 10.70 -16.49 4.93
C ASP A 97 10.09 -16.24 3.54
N ALA A 98 8.91 -16.78 3.25
CA ALA A 98 8.18 -16.45 2.03
C ALA A 98 7.73 -14.99 2.02
N VAL A 99 7.17 -14.49 3.13
CA VAL A 99 6.73 -13.08 3.25
C VAL A 99 7.93 -12.12 3.18
N ARG A 100 9.11 -12.52 3.69
CA ARG A 100 10.35 -11.75 3.55
C ARG A 100 10.72 -11.52 2.07
N VAL A 101 10.56 -12.53 1.21
CA VAL A 101 10.79 -12.37 -0.24
C VAL A 101 9.91 -11.27 -0.83
N LEU A 102 8.64 -11.21 -0.45
CA LEU A 102 7.72 -10.15 -0.89
C LEU A 102 8.16 -8.77 -0.40
N VAL A 103 8.46 -8.64 0.90
CA VAL A 103 8.87 -7.35 1.51
C VAL A 103 10.19 -6.86 0.88
N GLU A 104 11.16 -7.74 0.67
CA GLU A 104 12.41 -7.39 -0.02
C GLU A 104 12.14 -6.91 -1.46
N THR A 105 11.27 -7.60 -2.19
CA THR A 105 10.85 -7.18 -3.54
C THR A 105 10.23 -5.78 -3.53
N PHE A 106 9.36 -5.49 -2.58
CA PHE A 106 8.73 -4.17 -2.44
C PHE A 106 9.75 -3.08 -2.12
N HIS A 107 10.69 -3.35 -1.23
CA HIS A 107 11.78 -2.42 -0.90
C HIS A 107 12.64 -2.10 -2.12
N GLU A 108 13.05 -3.11 -2.86
CA GLU A 108 13.95 -2.94 -4.01
C GLU A 108 13.28 -2.20 -5.16
N LEU A 109 12.04 -2.56 -5.50
CA LEU A 109 11.27 -1.88 -6.53
C LEU A 109 10.96 -0.43 -6.13
N ARG A 110 10.59 -0.18 -4.87
CA ARG A 110 10.35 1.16 -4.32
C ARG A 110 11.60 2.03 -4.34
N ASN A 111 12.76 1.46 -4.03
CA ASN A 111 14.05 2.15 -4.02
C ASN A 111 14.68 2.25 -5.41
N GLY A 112 14.28 1.41 -6.38
CA GLY A 112 14.88 1.31 -7.71
C GLY A 112 16.29 0.69 -7.70
N ARG A 113 16.61 -0.08 -6.66
CA ARG A 113 17.91 -0.72 -6.49
C ARG A 113 17.78 -1.94 -5.59
N THR A 114 18.48 -3.01 -5.95
CA THR A 114 18.59 -4.22 -5.13
C THR A 114 19.58 -4.03 -3.97
N LYS A 115 19.57 -4.98 -3.01
CA LYS A 115 20.56 -5.03 -1.92
C LYS A 115 21.99 -5.10 -2.44
N GLU A 116 22.18 -5.81 -3.57
CA GLU A 116 23.49 -5.97 -4.22
C GLU A 116 23.90 -4.74 -5.05
N GLY A 117 23.04 -3.72 -5.13
CA GLY A 117 23.31 -2.48 -5.84
C GLY A 117 22.88 -2.47 -7.32
N THR A 118 22.23 -3.53 -7.82
CA THR A 118 21.70 -3.56 -9.18
C THR A 118 20.56 -2.56 -9.33
N VAL A 119 20.61 -1.72 -10.35
CA VAL A 119 19.54 -0.77 -10.66
C VAL A 119 18.37 -1.51 -11.27
N VAL A 120 17.16 -1.23 -10.77
CA VAL A 120 15.90 -1.79 -11.27
C VAL A 120 14.92 -0.66 -11.56
N GLU A 121 14.04 -0.87 -12.52
CA GLU A 121 13.03 0.14 -12.87
C GLU A 121 11.97 0.21 -11.77
N LYS A 122 11.64 1.44 -11.37
CA LYS A 122 10.59 1.69 -10.38
C LYS A 122 9.22 1.62 -11.05
N PRO A 123 8.30 0.82 -10.51
CA PRO A 123 6.90 0.95 -10.86
C PRO A 123 6.33 2.33 -10.51
N SER A 124 5.25 2.72 -11.16
CA SER A 124 4.48 3.92 -10.78
C SER A 124 3.70 3.68 -9.49
N SER A 125 3.28 2.44 -9.24
CA SER A 125 2.69 1.99 -7.99
C SER A 125 3.71 2.12 -6.83
N VAL A 126 3.19 2.50 -5.66
CA VAL A 126 4.05 2.86 -4.52
C VAL A 126 4.72 1.64 -3.87
N MET A 127 4.20 0.42 -4.09
CA MET A 127 4.64 -0.78 -3.37
C MET A 127 4.58 -0.55 -1.85
N SER A 128 3.42 -0.09 -1.37
CA SER A 128 3.21 0.31 0.02
C SER A 128 3.12 -0.89 0.96
N THR A 129 3.37 -0.65 2.25
CA THR A 129 3.17 -1.67 3.29
C THR A 129 1.73 -2.18 3.33
N ALA A 130 0.74 -1.32 3.05
CA ALA A 130 -0.67 -1.73 2.98
C ALA A 130 -0.92 -2.70 1.82
N GLU A 131 -0.29 -2.49 0.66
CA GLU A 131 -0.35 -3.43 -0.46
C GLU A 131 0.34 -4.74 -0.12
N ALA A 132 1.48 -4.72 0.59
CA ALA A 132 2.13 -5.94 1.06
C ALA A 132 1.22 -6.74 2.01
N VAL A 133 0.54 -6.07 2.95
CA VAL A 133 -0.46 -6.71 3.83
C VAL A 133 -1.59 -7.33 3.01
N SER A 134 -2.12 -6.61 2.01
CA SER A 134 -3.19 -7.10 1.13
C SER A 134 -2.75 -8.32 0.33
N VAL A 135 -1.54 -8.34 -0.21
CA VAL A 135 -0.97 -9.51 -0.91
C VAL A 135 -0.89 -10.71 0.02
N VAL A 136 -0.36 -10.55 1.24
CA VAL A 136 -0.20 -11.65 2.20
C VAL A 136 -1.56 -12.16 2.68
N MET A 137 -2.51 -11.28 2.96
CA MET A 137 -3.88 -11.64 3.33
C MET A 137 -4.55 -12.45 2.21
N SER A 138 -4.51 -11.94 0.96
CA SER A 138 -5.12 -12.64 -0.18
C SER A 138 -4.45 -13.99 -0.45
N ALA A 139 -3.12 -14.09 -0.30
CA ALA A 139 -2.39 -15.34 -0.39
C ALA A 139 -2.78 -16.32 0.73
N GLY A 140 -3.03 -15.81 1.94
CA GLY A 140 -3.53 -16.62 3.06
C GLY A 140 -4.92 -17.18 2.81
N ILE A 141 -5.84 -16.36 2.28
CA ILE A 141 -7.18 -16.82 1.89
C ILE A 141 -7.09 -17.88 0.78
N ASP A 142 -6.25 -17.65 -0.25
CA ASP A 142 -6.03 -18.61 -1.34
C ASP A 142 -5.50 -19.96 -0.78
N ALA A 143 -4.50 -19.91 0.09
CA ALA A 143 -3.93 -21.10 0.71
C ALA A 143 -4.94 -21.85 1.62
N ALA A 144 -5.75 -21.12 2.40
CA ALA A 144 -6.73 -21.72 3.32
C ALA A 144 -7.89 -22.40 2.58
N HIS A 145 -8.38 -21.80 1.49
CA HIS A 145 -9.60 -22.29 0.81
C HIS A 145 -9.31 -23.19 -0.40
N PHE A 146 -8.15 -23.03 -1.05
CA PHE A 146 -7.81 -23.73 -2.28
C PHE A 146 -6.49 -24.53 -2.19
N GLY A 147 -5.83 -24.50 -1.05
CA GLY A 147 -4.57 -25.18 -0.79
C GLY A 147 -4.57 -26.01 0.48
N ASP A 148 -3.37 -26.21 1.06
CA ASP A 148 -3.14 -26.92 2.30
C ASP A 148 -3.05 -25.99 3.54
N GLY A 149 -3.44 -24.76 3.41
CA GLY A 149 -3.37 -23.73 4.44
C GLY A 149 -1.99 -23.06 4.60
N LYS A 150 -0.97 -23.44 3.82
CA LYS A 150 0.38 -22.89 3.94
C LYS A 150 0.66 -21.85 2.87
N VAL A 151 1.01 -20.66 3.29
CA VAL A 151 1.39 -19.59 2.36
C VAL A 151 2.82 -19.80 1.85
N THR A 152 2.95 -19.89 0.53
CA THR A 152 4.23 -20.06 -0.18
C THR A 152 4.55 -18.84 -1.03
N GLY A 153 5.78 -18.76 -1.57
CA GLY A 153 6.16 -17.75 -2.54
C GLY A 153 5.28 -17.72 -3.79
N GLN A 154 4.76 -18.88 -4.22
CA GLN A 154 3.84 -18.97 -5.35
C GLN A 154 2.52 -18.26 -5.07
N HIS A 155 1.92 -18.45 -3.89
CA HIS A 155 0.70 -17.76 -3.50
C HIS A 155 0.92 -16.24 -3.50
N LEU A 156 2.02 -15.77 -2.91
CA LEU A 156 2.36 -14.34 -2.84
C LEU A 156 2.56 -13.73 -4.24
N GLY A 157 3.33 -14.40 -5.10
CA GLY A 157 3.59 -13.92 -6.45
C GLY A 157 2.32 -13.83 -7.31
N ARG A 158 1.40 -14.79 -7.16
CA ARG A 158 0.10 -14.79 -7.85
C ARG A 158 -0.75 -13.57 -7.49
N GLN A 159 -0.72 -13.14 -6.23
CA GLN A 159 -1.53 -12.02 -5.77
C GLN A 159 -0.97 -10.64 -6.17
N LEU A 160 0.28 -10.55 -6.63
CA LEU A 160 0.86 -9.28 -7.09
C LEU A 160 0.06 -8.63 -8.21
N THR A 161 -0.45 -9.41 -9.15
CA THR A 161 -1.21 -8.87 -10.30
C THR A 161 -2.44 -8.10 -9.85
N GLY A 162 -3.26 -8.70 -8.99
CA GLY A 162 -4.52 -8.08 -8.54
C GLY A 162 -4.32 -6.99 -7.48
N ALA A 163 -3.45 -7.23 -6.50
CA ALA A 163 -3.32 -6.34 -5.35
C ALA A 163 -2.44 -5.09 -5.64
N VAL A 164 -1.44 -5.22 -6.50
CA VAL A 164 -0.42 -4.18 -6.71
C VAL A 164 -0.45 -3.61 -8.12
N LEU A 165 -0.32 -4.48 -9.14
CA LEU A 165 -0.20 -4.05 -10.53
C LEU A 165 -1.53 -3.59 -11.11
N LYS A 166 -2.64 -4.17 -10.65
CA LYS A 166 -3.97 -3.89 -11.19
C LYS A 166 -3.95 -4.04 -12.72
N ASP A 167 -4.42 -3.03 -13.45
CA ASP A 167 -4.43 -3.04 -14.91
C ASP A 167 -3.29 -2.20 -15.55
N ASP A 168 -2.27 -1.83 -14.78
CA ASP A 168 -1.13 -1.06 -15.29
C ASP A 168 -0.12 -1.98 -15.99
N THR A 169 -0.18 -1.99 -17.33
CA THR A 169 0.68 -2.83 -18.18
C THR A 169 2.15 -2.41 -18.14
N ASP A 170 2.46 -1.12 -17.90
CA ASP A 170 3.83 -0.64 -17.82
C ASP A 170 4.48 -1.04 -16.50
N ASP A 171 3.75 -0.98 -15.41
CA ASP A 171 4.23 -1.49 -14.12
C ASP A 171 4.38 -3.01 -14.15
N ALA A 172 3.47 -3.73 -14.83
CA ALA A 172 3.60 -5.17 -15.04
C ALA A 172 4.89 -5.55 -15.77
N LYS A 173 5.28 -4.79 -16.81
CA LYS A 173 6.55 -5.00 -17.54
C LYS A 173 7.76 -4.80 -16.63
N LYS A 174 7.79 -3.73 -15.84
CA LYS A 174 8.89 -3.42 -14.91
C LYS A 174 9.03 -4.50 -13.84
N VAL A 175 7.93 -4.94 -13.25
CA VAL A 175 7.96 -6.03 -12.26
C VAL A 175 8.37 -7.34 -12.91
N ARG A 176 7.91 -7.66 -14.13
CA ARG A 176 8.36 -8.83 -14.87
C ARG A 176 9.86 -8.80 -15.16
N GLN A 177 10.40 -7.65 -15.55
CA GLN A 177 11.83 -7.47 -15.73
C GLN A 177 12.61 -7.72 -14.42
N TYR A 178 12.10 -7.24 -13.30
CA TYR A 178 12.66 -7.54 -11.98
C TYR A 178 12.67 -9.05 -11.71
N PHE A 179 11.59 -9.77 -12.05
CA PHE A 179 11.54 -11.22 -11.92
C PHE A 179 12.59 -11.91 -12.80
N ASP A 180 12.75 -11.48 -14.05
CA ASP A 180 13.69 -12.08 -15.00
C ASP A 180 15.16 -11.87 -14.62
N VAL A 181 15.47 -10.75 -13.97
CA VAL A 181 16.84 -10.39 -13.61
C VAL A 181 17.18 -10.78 -12.17
N VAL A 182 16.36 -10.36 -11.22
CA VAL A 182 16.68 -10.47 -9.79
C VAL A 182 16.11 -11.75 -9.17
N VAL A 183 14.79 -11.96 -9.30
CA VAL A 183 14.13 -13.13 -8.69
C VAL A 183 14.69 -14.42 -9.26
N LYS A 184 14.89 -14.50 -10.59
CA LYS A 184 15.49 -15.65 -11.27
C LYS A 184 16.88 -15.99 -10.75
N ALA A 185 17.73 -15.00 -10.56
CA ALA A 185 19.08 -15.22 -10.06
C ALA A 185 19.08 -15.73 -8.60
N ARG A 186 18.16 -15.22 -7.75
CA ARG A 186 18.01 -15.66 -6.36
C ARG A 186 17.33 -17.03 -6.24
N ALA A 187 16.44 -17.34 -7.16
CA ALA A 187 15.75 -18.64 -7.24
C ALA A 187 16.70 -19.84 -7.42
N THR A 188 17.90 -19.61 -7.88
CA THR A 188 18.94 -20.66 -7.98
C THR A 188 19.54 -21.05 -6.63
N LYS A 189 19.37 -20.22 -5.59
CA LYS A 189 20.03 -20.32 -4.30
C LYS A 189 19.08 -20.53 -3.13
N ASP A 190 17.81 -20.14 -3.30
CA ASP A 190 16.82 -20.10 -2.21
C ASP A 190 15.46 -20.60 -2.72
N GLY A 191 14.88 -21.58 -2.00
CA GLY A 191 13.60 -22.21 -2.35
C GLY A 191 12.42 -21.24 -2.34
N HIS A 192 12.39 -20.28 -1.42
CA HIS A 192 11.29 -19.30 -1.33
C HIS A 192 11.30 -18.34 -2.53
N TRP A 193 12.50 -17.92 -2.99
CA TRP A 193 12.65 -17.17 -4.24
C TRP A 193 12.26 -18.01 -5.46
N LYS A 194 12.57 -19.31 -5.45
CA LYS A 194 12.17 -20.23 -6.52
C LYS A 194 10.66 -20.35 -6.61
N ASP A 195 9.98 -20.54 -5.49
CA ASP A 195 8.52 -20.60 -5.44
C ASP A 195 7.88 -19.27 -5.89
N PHE A 196 8.45 -18.14 -5.47
CA PHE A 196 8.01 -16.83 -5.89
C PHE A 196 8.17 -16.61 -7.40
N TYR A 197 9.28 -17.11 -7.98
CA TYR A 197 9.55 -17.02 -9.41
C TYR A 197 8.51 -17.75 -10.26
N THR A 198 7.87 -18.80 -9.77
CA THR A 198 6.83 -19.54 -10.52
C THR A 198 5.66 -18.65 -10.95
N ALA A 199 5.42 -17.54 -10.26
CA ALA A 199 4.39 -16.58 -10.62
C ALA A 199 4.77 -15.64 -11.78
N ARG A 200 6.00 -15.70 -12.29
CA ARG A 200 6.52 -14.84 -13.35
C ARG A 200 5.62 -14.81 -14.58
N ASP A 201 5.06 -15.95 -14.99
CA ASP A 201 4.25 -16.06 -16.21
C ASP A 201 2.82 -15.52 -16.03
N LEU A 202 2.41 -15.24 -14.78
CA LEU A 202 1.16 -14.56 -14.46
C LEU A 202 1.27 -13.03 -14.60
N LEU A 203 2.50 -12.49 -14.58
CA LEU A 203 2.78 -11.07 -14.82
C LEU A 203 2.71 -10.79 -16.32
N LYS A 204 1.52 -10.87 -16.90
CA LYS A 204 1.29 -10.59 -18.32
C LYS A 204 1.26 -9.08 -18.57
N SER A 205 2.04 -8.66 -19.55
CA SER A 205 1.98 -7.31 -20.14
C SER A 205 0.90 -7.28 -21.20
#